data_18e0d3d26b1412033efd93fde7ae0be6
#
_entry.id   18e0d3d26b1412033efd93fde7ae0be6
#
_cell.length_a   1.000
_cell.length_b   1.000
_cell.length_c   1.000
_cell.angle_alpha   90.00
_cell.angle_beta   90.00
_cell.angle_gamma   90.00
#
_symmetry.space_group_name_H-M   'P 1'
#
loop_
_entity.id
_entity.type
_entity.pdbx_description
1 polymer ?
#
loop_
_entity_poly.entity_id
_entity_poly.type
_entity_poly.pdbx_seq_one_letter_code
_entity_poly.pdbx_strand_id
1 'polypeptide(L)'
;TVSFNRTPGLGDVGAIDELSDYLLNNRDIKGLYACDESSVPVAVKARSKAIAAFKDIEAAEKTSEKETKKKEPESTPMPEPSADSAKPTPNPALLKQISITAFGCGLSDENLELFKDNDIYGLCIEPYYDAAATATMMLDRLMQGEDTAKKVTVNRPIAYGDTIDKYKAIYNEVKELFDVE
;
A
#
# COMPACT_ATOMS: atom_id res chain seq x y z
N THR A 1 -5.69 11.69 6.04
CA THR A 1 -5.75 10.22 5.89
C THR A 1 -7.07 9.86 5.24
N VAL A 2 -7.04 9.07 4.19
CA VAL A 2 -8.22 8.54 3.50
C VAL A 2 -8.21 7.03 3.70
N SER A 3 -9.38 6.47 3.97
CA SER A 3 -9.57 5.02 4.06
C SER A 3 -10.13 4.52 2.73
N PHE A 4 -9.48 3.55 2.13
CA PHE A 4 -9.97 2.84 0.96
C PHE A 4 -10.47 1.46 1.40
N ASN A 5 -11.73 1.17 1.12
CA ASN A 5 -12.31 -0.16 1.34
C ASN A 5 -12.68 -0.75 0.00
N ARG A 6 -12.18 -1.96 -0.28
CA ARG A 6 -12.53 -2.63 -1.53
C ARG A 6 -14.03 -2.95 -1.61
N THR A 7 -14.58 -2.89 -2.79
CA THR A 7 -15.97 -3.29 -3.06
C THR A 7 -16.15 -4.79 -2.79
N PRO A 8 -17.12 -5.19 -1.94
CA PRO A 8 -17.38 -6.59 -1.65
C PRO A 8 -17.65 -7.41 -2.91
N GLY A 9 -17.05 -8.61 -3.00
CA GLY A 9 -17.25 -9.53 -4.12
C GLY A 9 -16.41 -9.26 -5.37
N LEU A 10 -15.59 -8.20 -5.38
CA LEU A 10 -14.81 -7.82 -6.56
C LEU A 10 -13.60 -8.74 -6.80
N GLY A 11 -13.14 -9.50 -5.80
CA GLY A 11 -11.89 -10.27 -5.86
C GLY A 11 -10.65 -9.40 -5.92
N ASP A 12 -9.47 -10.04 -5.94
CA ASP A 12 -8.19 -9.30 -5.85
C ASP A 12 -7.89 -8.48 -7.11
N VAL A 13 -8.20 -9.01 -8.29
CA VAL A 13 -7.96 -8.30 -9.56
C VAL A 13 -8.76 -7.00 -9.61
N GLY A 14 -10.05 -7.08 -9.30
CA GLY A 14 -10.90 -5.90 -9.29
C GLY A 14 -10.50 -4.90 -8.19
N ALA A 15 -10.05 -5.37 -7.03
CA ALA A 15 -9.55 -4.51 -5.97
C ALA A 15 -8.24 -3.78 -6.37
N ILE A 16 -7.36 -4.46 -7.12
CA ILE A 16 -6.15 -3.85 -7.70
C ILE A 16 -6.53 -2.75 -8.68
N ASP A 17 -7.50 -3.00 -9.56
CA ASP A 17 -7.95 -2.03 -10.56
C ASP A 17 -8.58 -0.81 -9.89
N GLU A 18 -9.51 -1.03 -8.97
CA GLU A 18 -10.19 0.03 -8.22
C GLU A 18 -9.22 0.91 -7.42
N LEU A 19 -8.27 0.31 -6.70
CA LEU A 19 -7.26 1.05 -5.94
C LEU A 19 -6.27 1.77 -6.87
N SER A 20 -5.87 1.15 -7.98
CA SER A 20 -5.02 1.79 -8.98
C SER A 20 -5.67 3.04 -9.56
N ASP A 21 -6.94 2.96 -9.96
CA ASP A 21 -7.70 4.10 -10.48
C ASP A 21 -7.87 5.19 -9.41
N TYR A 22 -8.08 4.79 -8.15
CA TYR A 22 -8.13 5.74 -7.05
C TYR A 22 -6.81 6.50 -6.88
N LEU A 23 -5.67 5.81 -6.94
CA LEU A 23 -4.35 6.43 -6.87
C LEU A 23 -4.08 7.36 -8.06
N LEU A 24 -4.52 6.98 -9.26
CA LEU A 24 -4.40 7.79 -10.48
C LEU A 24 -5.16 9.12 -10.36
N ASN A 25 -6.31 9.10 -9.70
CA ASN A 25 -7.14 10.28 -9.50
C ASN A 25 -6.73 11.12 -8.27
N ASN A 26 -5.91 10.59 -7.35
CA ASN A 26 -5.49 11.24 -6.11
C ASN A 26 -3.96 11.26 -6.00
N ARG A 27 -3.31 12.05 -6.83
CA ARG A 27 -1.84 12.10 -7.00
C ARG A 27 -1.07 12.69 -5.83
N ASP A 28 -1.75 13.24 -4.85
CA ASP A 28 -1.19 13.75 -3.59
C ASP A 28 -0.93 12.65 -2.56
N ILE A 29 -1.42 11.44 -2.78
CA ILE A 29 -1.17 10.29 -1.92
C ILE A 29 0.31 9.90 -1.99
N LYS A 30 0.99 9.88 -0.82
CA LYS A 30 2.41 9.56 -0.69
C LYS A 30 2.68 8.24 0.04
N GLY A 31 1.66 7.67 0.66
CA GLY A 31 1.80 6.42 1.40
C GLY A 31 0.55 5.58 1.36
N LEU A 32 0.75 4.26 1.35
CA LEU A 32 -0.28 3.25 1.48
C LEU A 32 -0.01 2.43 2.74
N TYR A 33 -1.05 2.08 3.46
CA TYR A 33 -1.00 1.15 4.56
C TYR A 33 -2.07 0.07 4.38
N ALA A 34 -1.63 -1.17 4.22
CA ALA A 34 -2.51 -2.32 4.16
C ALA A 34 -2.77 -2.85 5.57
N CYS A 35 -4.03 -2.88 5.98
CA CYS A 35 -4.42 -3.15 7.36
C CYS A 35 -4.44 -4.63 7.74
N ASP A 36 -4.38 -5.52 6.77
CA ASP A 36 -4.33 -6.97 6.94
C ASP A 36 -3.34 -7.62 5.98
N GLU A 37 -2.95 -8.86 6.31
CA GLU A 37 -1.92 -9.61 5.60
C GLU A 37 -2.26 -9.84 4.11
N SER A 38 -3.50 -10.16 3.82
CA SER A 38 -3.96 -10.44 2.45
C SER A 38 -4.08 -9.19 1.58
N SER A 39 -4.24 -8.03 2.17
CA SER A 39 -4.33 -6.76 1.46
C SER A 39 -2.98 -6.19 1.02
N VAL A 40 -1.86 -6.67 1.58
CA VAL A 40 -0.52 -6.16 1.26
C VAL A 40 -0.17 -6.39 -0.21
N PRO A 41 -0.27 -7.62 -0.76
CA PRO A 41 0.03 -7.85 -2.18
C PRO A 41 -0.89 -7.07 -3.13
N VAL A 42 -2.16 -6.90 -2.75
CA VAL A 42 -3.13 -6.11 -3.53
C VAL A 42 -2.69 -4.64 -3.59
N ALA A 43 -2.33 -4.06 -2.45
CA ALA A 43 -1.88 -2.67 -2.37
C ALA A 43 -0.59 -2.42 -3.17
N VAL A 44 0.37 -3.35 -3.11
CA VAL A 44 1.63 -3.28 -3.87
C VAL A 44 1.38 -3.38 -5.37
N LYS A 45 0.56 -4.33 -5.81
CA LYS A 45 0.22 -4.49 -7.23
C LYS A 45 -0.54 -3.28 -7.78
N ALA A 46 -1.49 -2.74 -7.02
CA ALA A 46 -2.24 -1.53 -7.40
C ALA A 46 -1.33 -0.31 -7.51
N ARG A 47 -0.41 -0.12 -6.53
CA ARG A 47 0.62 0.93 -6.58
C ARG A 47 1.49 0.81 -7.82
N SER A 48 1.99 -0.38 -8.11
CA SER A 48 2.86 -0.63 -9.26
C SER A 48 2.15 -0.35 -10.58
N LYS A 49 0.86 -0.75 -10.70
CA LYS A 49 0.01 -0.45 -11.86
C LYS A 49 -0.22 1.05 -12.01
N ALA A 50 -0.53 1.77 -10.95
CA ALA A 50 -0.71 3.22 -10.97
C ALA A 50 0.58 3.94 -11.40
N ILE A 51 1.74 3.54 -10.86
CA ILE A 51 3.04 4.13 -11.22
C ILE A 51 3.39 3.88 -12.70
N ALA A 52 3.10 2.70 -13.24
CA ALA A 52 3.30 2.40 -14.65
C ALA A 52 2.42 3.30 -15.54
N ALA A 53 1.13 3.40 -15.23
CA ALA A 53 0.21 4.26 -15.97
C ALA A 53 0.62 5.75 -15.94
N PHE A 54 1.17 6.23 -14.83
CA PHE A 54 1.72 7.59 -14.75
C PHE A 54 2.89 7.80 -15.71
N LYS A 55 3.80 6.84 -15.80
CA LYS A 55 4.95 6.92 -16.72
C LYS A 55 4.49 6.97 -18.17
N ASP A 56 3.45 6.21 -18.51
CA ASP A 56 2.90 6.20 -19.87
C ASP A 56 2.22 7.53 -20.22
N ILE A 57 1.48 8.13 -19.29
CA ILE A 57 0.89 9.46 -19.46
C ILE A 57 1.98 10.52 -19.65
N GLU A 58 3.02 10.50 -18.83
CA GLU A 58 4.15 11.44 -18.92
C GLU A 58 4.90 11.28 -20.25
N ALA A 59 5.07 10.05 -20.73
CA ALA A 59 5.71 9.80 -22.02
C ALA A 59 4.87 10.33 -23.20
N ALA A 60 3.55 10.15 -23.13
CA ALA A 60 2.63 10.66 -24.15
C ALA A 60 2.60 12.21 -24.21
N GLU A 61 2.60 12.86 -23.04
CA GLU A 61 2.65 14.33 -22.94
C GLU A 61 3.94 14.90 -23.55
N LYS A 62 5.10 14.29 -23.26
CA LYS A 62 6.39 14.71 -23.83
C LYS A 62 6.47 14.55 -25.36
N THR A 63 5.76 13.56 -25.90
CA THR A 63 5.68 13.35 -27.36
C THR A 63 4.82 14.40 -28.02
N SER A 64 3.68 14.74 -27.43
CA SER A 64 2.76 15.76 -27.90
C SER A 64 3.38 17.17 -27.92
N GLU A 65 4.16 17.51 -26.90
CA GLU A 65 4.89 18.81 -26.83
C GLU A 65 5.98 18.94 -27.91
N LYS A 66 6.60 17.83 -28.34
CA LYS A 66 7.59 17.84 -29.43
C LYS A 66 6.96 18.03 -30.79
N GLU A 67 5.75 17.52 -31.00
CA GLU A 67 5.02 17.68 -32.27
C GLU A 67 4.45 19.09 -32.43
N THR A 68 4.00 19.72 -31.35
CA THR A 68 3.46 21.09 -31.38
C THR A 68 4.55 22.15 -31.69
N LYS A 69 5.79 21.91 -31.25
CA LYS A 69 6.93 22.83 -31.54
C LYS A 69 7.45 22.76 -32.99
N LYS A 70 6.98 21.81 -33.79
CA LYS A 70 7.41 21.61 -35.19
C LYS A 70 6.47 22.20 -36.22
N LYS A 71 5.32 22.75 -35.81
CA LYS A 71 4.35 23.42 -36.69
C LYS A 71 4.03 24.80 -36.12
N GLU A 72 4.87 25.76 -36.41
CA GLU A 72 4.49 27.16 -36.35
C GLU A 72 4.10 27.58 -37.79
N PRO A 73 2.85 27.85 -38.08
CA PRO A 73 2.42 28.65 -39.22
C PRO A 73 1.86 29.99 -38.75
N GLU A 74 2.36 30.98 -39.41
CA GLU A 74 1.94 32.35 -39.66
C GLU A 74 0.51 32.73 -39.25
N SER A 75 0.39 33.86 -38.61
CA SER A 75 -0.72 34.56 -38.03
C SER A 75 -1.97 34.72 -38.90
N THR A 76 -3.17 34.44 -38.32
CA THR A 76 -4.43 35.11 -38.68
C THR A 76 -5.33 35.25 -37.43
N PRO A 77 -6.10 36.34 -37.28
CA PRO A 77 -6.68 36.74 -35.98
C PRO A 77 -7.95 35.99 -35.57
N MET A 78 -8.13 35.92 -34.26
CA MET A 78 -9.14 35.32 -33.42
C MET A 78 -10.62 35.52 -33.82
N PRO A 79 -11.46 34.53 -33.36
CA PRO A 79 -12.61 34.89 -32.54
C PRO A 79 -12.55 34.30 -31.13
N GLU A 80 -13.17 34.97 -30.17
CA GLU A 80 -13.17 34.71 -28.74
C GLU A 80 -13.76 33.34 -28.36
N PRO A 81 -13.27 32.71 -27.28
CA PRO A 81 -13.73 31.39 -26.83
C PRO A 81 -14.93 31.51 -25.90
N SER A 82 -15.98 30.77 -26.24
CA SER A 82 -17.07 30.40 -25.30
C SER A 82 -16.51 29.47 -24.23
N ALA A 83 -16.83 29.80 -22.98
CA ALA A 83 -16.50 29.02 -21.79
C ALA A 83 -17.22 27.66 -21.83
N ASP A 84 -16.46 26.57 -21.97
CA ASP A 84 -16.94 25.24 -21.56
C ASP A 84 -15.78 24.36 -21.12
N SER A 85 -15.91 23.93 -19.87
CA SER A 85 -15.27 22.80 -19.17
C SER A 85 -13.87 22.36 -19.63
N ALA A 86 -12.84 23.14 -19.28
CA ALA A 86 -11.46 22.67 -19.29
C ALA A 86 -11.25 21.67 -18.13
N LYS A 87 -11.06 20.38 -18.45
CA LYS A 87 -10.43 19.44 -17.51
C LYS A 87 -9.13 20.05 -17.03
N PRO A 88 -8.83 20.06 -15.72
CA PRO A 88 -7.60 20.63 -15.21
C PRO A 88 -6.40 19.92 -15.83
N THR A 89 -5.62 20.63 -16.63
CA THR A 89 -4.35 20.14 -17.16
C THR A 89 -3.39 19.91 -16.00
N PRO A 90 -2.81 18.72 -15.83
CA PRO A 90 -1.91 18.44 -14.72
C PRO A 90 -0.69 19.36 -14.79
N ASN A 91 -0.37 20.01 -13.67
CA ASN A 91 0.83 20.84 -13.56
C ASN A 91 2.09 19.98 -13.72
N PRO A 92 2.94 20.20 -14.73
CA PRO A 92 4.14 19.38 -14.98
C PRO A 92 5.15 19.40 -13.84
N ALA A 93 5.11 20.37 -12.94
CA ALA A 93 5.96 20.39 -11.74
C ALA A 93 5.53 19.36 -10.68
N LEU A 94 4.28 18.87 -10.69
CA LEU A 94 3.76 17.83 -9.80
C LEU A 94 4.10 16.41 -10.27
N LEU A 95 4.55 16.24 -11.51
CA LEU A 95 4.92 14.95 -12.10
C LEU A 95 6.28 14.43 -11.61
N LYS A 96 7.04 15.22 -10.89
CA LYS A 96 8.46 14.95 -10.56
C LYS A 96 8.72 14.03 -9.39
N GLN A 97 7.87 13.21 -8.94
CA GLN A 97 8.18 12.07 -8.04
C GLN A 97 6.87 11.46 -7.50
N ILE A 98 6.34 10.51 -8.22
CA ILE A 98 5.35 9.65 -7.63
C ILE A 98 6.12 8.54 -6.90
N SER A 99 6.51 8.85 -5.68
CA SER A 99 7.00 7.87 -4.72
C SER A 99 5.90 7.61 -3.72
N ILE A 100 5.23 6.49 -3.88
CA ILE A 100 4.22 6.02 -2.91
C ILE A 100 4.90 4.95 -2.07
N THR A 101 5.12 5.24 -0.79
CA THR A 101 5.67 4.28 0.16
C THR A 101 4.56 3.36 0.64
N ALA A 102 4.78 2.05 0.56
CA ALA A 102 3.84 1.06 1.04
C ALA A 102 4.30 0.46 2.38
N PHE A 103 3.34 0.29 3.28
CA PHE A 103 3.49 -0.44 4.53
C PHE A 103 2.43 -1.53 4.59
N GLY A 104 2.77 -2.65 5.22
CA GLY A 104 1.88 -3.77 5.35
C GLY A 104 1.66 -4.22 6.79
N CYS A 105 0.77 -5.18 6.95
CA CYS A 105 0.47 -5.85 8.20
C CYS A 105 0.59 -7.36 8.00
N GLY A 106 1.12 -8.07 9.00
CA GLY A 106 1.27 -9.52 8.99
C GLY A 106 2.56 -10.04 8.36
N LEU A 107 3.04 -11.15 8.89
CA LEU A 107 4.19 -11.90 8.39
C LEU A 107 3.70 -13.12 7.63
N SER A 108 3.71 -13.05 6.31
CA SER A 108 3.56 -14.20 5.41
C SER A 108 4.79 -14.32 4.53
N ASP A 109 4.97 -15.48 3.91
CA ASP A 109 6.06 -15.66 2.96
C ASP A 109 5.96 -14.64 1.82
N GLU A 110 4.75 -14.36 1.31
CA GLU A 110 4.53 -13.36 0.26
C GLU A 110 4.90 -11.93 0.72
N ASN A 111 4.50 -11.53 1.93
CA ASN A 111 4.83 -10.22 2.47
C ASN A 111 6.33 -10.06 2.75
N LEU A 112 7.00 -11.13 3.17
CA LEU A 112 8.44 -11.15 3.36
C LEU A 112 9.20 -11.02 2.04
N GLU A 113 8.74 -11.64 0.96
CA GLU A 113 9.33 -11.47 -0.38
C GLU A 113 9.14 -10.02 -0.88
N LEU A 114 7.93 -9.44 -0.74
CA LEU A 114 7.68 -8.03 -1.08
C LEU A 114 8.56 -7.06 -0.29
N PHE A 115 8.85 -7.38 0.96
CA PHE A 115 9.78 -6.60 1.78
C PHE A 115 11.23 -6.72 1.25
N LYS A 116 11.67 -7.93 0.94
CA LYS A 116 13.00 -8.20 0.39
C LYS A 116 13.23 -7.51 -0.95
N ASP A 117 12.20 -7.44 -1.79
CA ASP A 117 12.23 -6.78 -3.08
C ASP A 117 12.11 -5.25 -2.98
N ASN A 118 12.03 -4.71 -1.76
CA ASN A 118 11.81 -3.29 -1.45
C ASN A 118 10.47 -2.73 -1.97
N ASP A 119 9.49 -3.57 -2.19
CA ASP A 119 8.17 -3.16 -2.58
C ASP A 119 7.35 -2.61 -1.42
N ILE A 120 7.70 -2.98 -0.19
CA ILE A 120 7.16 -2.39 1.04
C ILE A 120 8.30 -1.92 1.93
N TYR A 121 8.06 -0.82 2.66
CA TYR A 121 9.05 -0.21 3.54
C TYR A 121 9.12 -0.86 4.91
N GLY A 122 8.00 -1.39 5.40
CA GLY A 122 7.91 -2.02 6.69
C GLY A 122 6.64 -2.83 6.86
N LEU A 123 6.68 -3.74 7.84
CA LEU A 123 5.57 -4.61 8.22
C LEU A 123 5.19 -4.38 9.67
N CYS A 124 3.91 -4.17 9.92
CA CYS A 124 3.33 -4.23 11.26
C CYS A 124 3.17 -5.71 11.64
N ILE A 125 3.83 -6.12 12.71
CA ILE A 125 3.82 -7.51 13.17
C ILE A 125 2.59 -7.77 14.04
N GLU A 126 1.78 -8.73 13.65
CA GLU A 126 0.64 -9.17 14.44
C GLU A 126 1.13 -10.04 15.60
N PRO A 127 0.90 -9.64 16.86
CA PRO A 127 1.44 -10.33 18.02
C PRO A 127 0.55 -11.50 18.48
N TYR A 128 0.14 -12.37 17.55
CA TYR A 128 -0.79 -13.46 17.86
C TYR A 128 -0.25 -14.41 18.93
N TYR A 129 1.04 -14.74 18.88
CA TYR A 129 1.68 -15.59 19.87
C TYR A 129 1.65 -14.95 21.27
N ASP A 130 2.08 -13.70 21.39
CA ASP A 130 2.10 -13.00 22.68
C ASP A 130 0.67 -12.81 23.23
N ALA A 131 -0.28 -12.55 22.37
CA ALA A 131 -1.69 -12.44 22.74
C ALA A 131 -2.24 -13.76 23.25
N ALA A 132 -1.98 -14.88 22.56
CA ALA A 132 -2.41 -16.21 22.97
C ALA A 132 -1.74 -16.66 24.27
N ALA A 133 -0.43 -16.48 24.41
CA ALA A 133 0.32 -16.80 25.62
C ALA A 133 -0.21 -15.99 26.82
N THR A 134 -0.43 -14.69 26.64
CA THR A 134 -0.98 -13.81 27.68
C THR A 134 -2.39 -14.26 28.08
N ALA A 135 -3.25 -14.57 27.12
CA ALA A 135 -4.62 -15.04 27.39
C ALA A 135 -4.60 -16.37 28.18
N THR A 136 -3.73 -17.31 27.80
CA THR A 136 -3.57 -18.60 28.48
C THR A 136 -3.10 -18.43 29.93
N MET A 137 -2.10 -17.57 30.16
CA MET A 137 -1.63 -17.27 31.52
C MET A 137 -2.73 -16.62 32.37
N MET A 138 -3.51 -15.72 31.79
CA MET A 138 -4.64 -15.10 32.51
C MET A 138 -5.70 -16.11 32.87
N LEU A 139 -6.03 -17.03 31.95
CA LEU A 139 -6.97 -18.10 32.20
C LEU A 139 -6.50 -19.03 33.34
N ASP A 140 -5.23 -19.44 33.32
CA ASP A 140 -4.65 -20.28 34.36
C ASP A 140 -4.77 -19.61 35.74
N ARG A 141 -4.42 -18.33 35.87
CA ARG A 141 -4.60 -17.57 37.12
C ARG A 141 -6.05 -17.51 37.59
N LEU A 142 -6.98 -17.26 36.66
CA LEU A 142 -8.41 -17.26 36.99
C LEU A 142 -8.87 -18.62 37.51
N MET A 143 -8.38 -19.72 36.93
CA MET A 143 -8.68 -21.06 37.40
C MET A 143 -8.11 -21.35 38.78
N GLN A 144 -7.02 -20.70 39.16
CA GLN A 144 -6.43 -20.77 40.50
C GLN A 144 -7.11 -19.84 41.52
N GLY A 145 -8.13 -19.08 41.09
CA GLY A 145 -8.86 -18.14 41.93
C GLY A 145 -8.13 -16.80 42.16
N GLU A 146 -7.13 -16.52 41.34
CA GLU A 146 -6.42 -15.25 41.39
C GLU A 146 -7.16 -14.16 40.61
N ASP A 147 -7.05 -12.92 41.09
CA ASP A 147 -7.52 -11.77 40.30
C ASP A 147 -6.60 -11.50 39.10
N THR A 148 -7.23 -11.23 37.95
CA THR A 148 -6.50 -10.87 36.74
C THR A 148 -6.92 -9.50 36.21
N ALA A 149 -6.08 -8.89 35.42
CA ALA A 149 -6.39 -7.64 34.75
C ALA A 149 -7.58 -7.82 33.79
N LYS A 150 -8.55 -6.91 33.84
CA LYS A 150 -9.72 -6.92 32.91
C LYS A 150 -9.35 -6.62 31.47
N LYS A 151 -8.19 -6.01 31.24
CA LYS A 151 -7.67 -5.62 29.94
C LYS A 151 -6.16 -5.66 29.93
N VAL A 152 -5.59 -6.34 28.96
CA VAL A 152 -4.15 -6.34 28.68
C VAL A 152 -3.94 -5.82 27.26
N THR A 153 -2.94 -4.96 27.09
CA THR A 153 -2.53 -4.46 25.78
C THR A 153 -1.27 -5.19 25.37
N VAL A 154 -1.31 -5.83 24.21
CA VAL A 154 -0.15 -6.46 23.59
C VAL A 154 0.44 -5.48 22.59
N ASN A 155 1.78 -5.35 22.60
CA ASN A 155 2.47 -4.43 21.70
C ASN A 155 2.46 -4.98 20.26
N ARG A 156 2.32 -4.07 19.30
CA ARG A 156 2.34 -4.35 17.86
C ARG A 156 3.57 -3.70 17.25
N PRO A 157 4.70 -4.39 17.19
CA PRO A 157 5.93 -3.81 16.64
C PRO A 157 5.81 -3.59 15.13
N ILE A 158 6.57 -2.62 14.65
CA ILE A 158 6.79 -2.39 13.22
C ILE A 158 8.20 -2.83 12.90
N ALA A 159 8.35 -3.77 11.97
CA ALA A 159 9.63 -4.21 11.45
C ALA A 159 9.98 -3.43 10.18
N TYR A 160 11.19 -2.93 10.12
CA TYR A 160 11.79 -2.23 8.97
C TYR A 160 13.29 -2.46 8.95
N GLY A 161 13.92 -2.36 7.78
CA GLY A 161 15.36 -2.61 7.64
C GLY A 161 15.76 -3.93 8.29
N ASP A 162 16.87 -3.91 9.03
CA ASP A 162 17.46 -5.10 9.68
C ASP A 162 16.57 -5.71 10.78
N THR A 163 15.58 -4.99 11.26
CA THR A 163 14.71 -5.51 12.32
C THR A 163 13.80 -6.63 11.86
N ILE A 164 13.57 -6.76 10.53
CA ILE A 164 12.75 -7.81 9.94
C ILE A 164 13.33 -9.21 10.20
N ASP A 165 14.66 -9.35 10.19
CA ASP A 165 15.32 -10.66 10.30
C ASP A 165 15.01 -11.35 11.63
N LYS A 166 14.90 -10.56 12.71
CA LYS A 166 14.49 -11.06 14.02
C LYS A 166 13.08 -11.66 13.97
N TYR A 167 12.14 -10.98 13.34
CA TYR A 167 10.75 -11.45 13.26
C TYR A 167 10.60 -12.60 12.29
N LYS A 168 11.37 -12.61 11.20
CA LYS A 168 11.45 -13.72 10.27
C LYS A 168 11.95 -15.00 10.95
N ALA A 169 12.96 -14.91 11.80
CA ALA A 169 13.45 -16.06 12.55
C ALA A 169 12.35 -16.64 13.46
N ILE A 170 11.64 -15.79 14.21
CA ILE A 170 10.53 -16.22 15.08
C ILE A 170 9.39 -16.81 14.21
N TYR A 171 9.05 -16.19 13.10
CA TYR A 171 8.01 -16.70 12.19
C TYR A 171 8.34 -18.09 11.67
N ASN A 172 9.57 -18.32 11.23
CA ASN A 172 10.01 -19.63 10.75
C ASN A 172 9.99 -20.69 11.87
N GLU A 173 10.46 -20.35 13.06
CA GLU A 173 10.42 -21.25 14.22
C GLU A 173 8.97 -21.64 14.58
N VAL A 174 8.06 -20.68 14.60
CA VAL A 174 6.64 -20.96 14.85
C VAL A 174 6.03 -21.81 13.73
N LYS A 175 6.34 -21.50 12.47
CA LYS A 175 5.87 -22.27 11.31
C LYS A 175 6.30 -23.74 11.39
N GLU A 176 7.56 -24.01 11.69
CA GLU A 176 8.08 -25.37 11.86
C GLU A 176 7.38 -26.18 12.99
N LEU A 177 6.90 -25.49 14.04
CA LEU A 177 6.17 -26.14 15.11
C LEU A 177 4.75 -26.58 14.71
N PHE A 178 4.17 -25.96 13.69
CA PHE A 178 2.80 -26.21 13.25
C PHE A 178 2.69 -26.87 11.87
N ASP A 179 3.80 -26.97 11.11
CA ASP A 179 3.88 -27.78 9.89
C ASP A 179 3.87 -29.27 10.30
N VAL A 180 2.68 -29.76 10.64
CA VAL A 180 2.41 -31.18 10.73
C VAL A 180 2.15 -31.67 9.32
N GLU A 181 2.98 -32.63 8.86
CA GLU A 181 2.84 -33.34 7.57
C GLU A 181 1.41 -33.89 7.34
#